data_2ed04cff789ec996bb237aa5c81ba082
#
_entry.id   2ed04cff789ec996bb237aa5c81ba082
#
_cell.length_a   1.000
_cell.length_b   1.000
_cell.length_c   1.000
_cell.angle_alpha   90.00
_cell.angle_beta   90.00
_cell.angle_gamma   90.00
#
_symmetry.space_group_name_H-M   'P 1'
#
loop_
_entity.id
_entity.type
_entity.pdbx_description
1 polymer ?
#
loop_
_entity_poly.entity_id
_entity_poly.type
_entity_poly.pdbx_seq_one_letter_code
_entity_poly.pdbx_strand_id
1 'polypeptide(L)'
;GPAMTLASYRPLGSDVPMAPPLTLIHLSGCQCDGLAVPDWSIQSGDSWCVFGRNGSGKQLLDQLLVGEIGLSRGVVERTLDADQIALISFERQQATYEEEWRLAATDIIPEDEWGTRVAEFLPQERLEDALIDQLNMRHRLQAFYRELSTGESRKLMVLKALLDEAELLICDNPFDSLDQGSVQALSETFRLAVASGVAVILLLSNRSDIPGWVEKFGHAEAGLLTAFEGARDAQLAQLEAAIGTGAIVQPGIPEDAIRLDAYDAPYIAELNQCTVRYADRNVLDALTFKVAPLQHTLVTGENGAGKSTLLGLITGDCMQCFSNDVTVFGHRRGSGESVWDIKRQLGLVSNDLHRRYTVRCDALSVVCSGFFDSIGLYDTPTEPQIRLGREWLRAMDMTDHVETPFQSLSYGEQRLVLIARAMVKSPLLLVLDEPTQGLDELNRERILGFMSAIEARRHSTLLFVSHRQDEFLPLFKQHIHLTLNL
;
A
#
# COMPACT_ATOMS: atom_id res chain seq x y z
N GLY A 1 27.49 25.71 7.12
CA GLY A 1 27.92 25.66 5.74
C GLY A 1 26.85 26.22 4.84
N PRO A 2 27.13 26.71 3.64
CA PRO A 2 26.11 27.32 2.79
C PRO A 2 25.05 26.30 2.39
N ALA A 3 23.77 26.70 2.51
CA ALA A 3 22.63 25.92 2.10
C ALA A 3 22.77 25.45 0.63
N MET A 4 22.74 24.15 0.40
CA MET A 4 22.70 23.59 -0.95
C MET A 4 21.28 23.73 -1.49
N THR A 5 21.07 24.64 -2.40
CA THR A 5 19.86 24.71 -3.21
C THR A 5 19.96 23.75 -4.39
N LEU A 6 18.85 23.24 -4.93
CA LEU A 6 18.84 22.51 -6.21
C LEU A 6 19.51 23.29 -7.36
N ALA A 7 19.62 24.62 -7.24
CA ALA A 7 20.42 25.46 -8.12
C ALA A 7 21.94 25.17 -8.03
N SER A 8 22.39 24.50 -6.99
CA SER A 8 23.77 23.99 -6.85
C SER A 8 23.92 22.53 -7.34
N TYR A 9 22.86 21.92 -7.86
CA TYR A 9 22.97 20.68 -8.62
C TYR A 9 23.83 20.92 -9.85
N ARG A 10 25.03 20.33 -9.86
CA ARG A 10 25.90 20.43 -11.02
C ARG A 10 25.28 19.70 -12.22
N PRO A 11 25.31 20.27 -13.42
CA PRO A 11 24.95 19.54 -14.60
C PRO A 11 25.86 18.31 -14.75
N LEU A 12 25.27 17.19 -15.14
CA LEU A 12 25.98 15.96 -15.48
C LEU A 12 27.09 16.30 -16.50
N GLY A 13 28.37 16.18 -16.11
CA GLY A 13 29.49 16.39 -17.02
C GLY A 13 30.65 17.27 -16.53
N SER A 14 30.68 17.70 -15.26
CA SER A 14 31.85 18.43 -14.74
C SER A 14 32.84 17.46 -14.08
N ASP A 15 34.03 17.32 -14.70
CA ASP A 15 35.21 16.56 -14.22
C ASP A 15 35.87 17.24 -13.01
N VAL A 16 35.13 17.48 -11.92
CA VAL A 16 35.76 17.88 -10.67
C VAL A 16 35.79 16.65 -9.76
N PRO A 17 36.95 16.26 -9.21
CA PRO A 17 37.04 15.11 -8.33
C PRO A 17 36.11 15.31 -7.14
N MET A 18 35.17 14.38 -6.95
CA MET A 18 34.31 14.34 -5.77
C MET A 18 35.20 14.13 -4.54
N ALA A 19 34.91 14.87 -3.49
CA ALA A 19 35.50 14.59 -2.18
C ALA A 19 35.19 13.12 -1.83
N PRO A 20 36.11 12.43 -1.15
CA PRO A 20 35.88 11.05 -0.75
C PRO A 20 34.59 10.96 0.09
N PRO A 21 33.81 9.91 -0.11
CA PRO A 21 32.54 9.76 0.62
C PRO A 21 32.79 9.70 2.13
N LEU A 22 31.98 10.45 2.89
CA LEU A 22 32.06 10.49 4.35
C LEU A 22 31.20 9.37 4.93
N THR A 23 31.77 8.60 5.86
CA THR A 23 30.99 7.60 6.61
C THR A 23 30.01 8.32 7.56
N LEU A 24 28.73 8.09 7.35
CA LEU A 24 27.64 8.68 8.15
C LEU A 24 27.31 7.82 9.37
N ILE A 25 27.16 6.52 9.16
CA ILE A 25 26.87 5.54 10.20
C ILE A 25 27.67 4.27 9.93
N HIS A 26 28.24 3.70 10.99
CA HIS A 26 28.88 2.39 10.96
C HIS A 26 28.36 1.50 12.09
N LEU A 27 27.89 0.31 11.72
CA LEU A 27 27.38 -0.70 12.65
C LEU A 27 28.35 -1.86 12.71
N SER A 28 28.83 -2.23 13.91
CA SER A 28 29.80 -3.32 14.17
C SER A 28 29.20 -4.29 15.18
N GLY A 29 28.95 -5.54 14.76
CA GLY A 29 28.47 -6.60 15.63
C GLY A 29 27.20 -6.28 16.39
N CYS A 30 26.34 -5.43 15.82
CA CYS A 30 25.14 -4.94 16.49
C CYS A 30 24.10 -6.04 16.65
N GLN A 31 23.51 -6.12 17.82
CA GLN A 31 22.39 -6.99 18.12
C GLN A 31 21.39 -6.27 19.01
N CYS A 32 20.13 -6.28 18.60
CA CYS A 32 18.99 -5.87 19.41
C CYS A 32 17.93 -6.97 19.38
N ASP A 33 16.85 -6.80 20.13
CA ASP A 33 15.77 -7.78 20.14
C ASP A 33 15.09 -7.85 18.76
N GLY A 34 15.30 -8.96 18.07
CA GLY A 34 14.72 -9.24 16.74
C GLY A 34 15.58 -8.86 15.54
N LEU A 35 16.77 -8.28 15.73
CA LEU A 35 17.65 -7.90 14.61
C LEU A 35 19.13 -7.97 14.99
N ALA A 36 19.93 -8.59 14.12
CA ALA A 36 21.38 -8.61 14.17
C ALA A 36 21.96 -7.98 12.89
N VAL A 37 22.91 -7.06 13.07
CA VAL A 37 23.64 -6.41 11.98
C VAL A 37 25.13 -6.59 12.24
N PRO A 38 25.77 -7.60 11.63
CA PRO A 38 27.18 -7.93 11.89
C PRO A 38 28.14 -6.82 11.48
N ASP A 39 27.97 -6.27 10.29
CA ASP A 39 28.77 -5.18 9.76
C ASP A 39 28.01 -4.44 8.67
N TRP A 40 27.88 -3.12 8.82
CA TRP A 40 27.22 -2.28 7.82
C TRP A 40 27.72 -0.83 7.92
N SER A 41 28.09 -0.27 6.78
CA SER A 41 28.60 1.09 6.68
C SER A 41 27.77 1.88 5.68
N ILE A 42 27.29 3.05 6.09
CA ILE A 42 26.48 3.96 5.26
C ILE A 42 27.30 5.23 5.06
N GLN A 43 27.52 5.58 3.79
CA GLN A 43 28.31 6.75 3.40
C GLN A 43 27.42 7.82 2.75
N SER A 44 27.92 9.06 2.76
CA SER A 44 27.26 10.15 2.04
C SER A 44 27.10 9.81 0.56
N GLY A 45 25.93 10.09 -0.01
CA GLY A 45 25.61 9.80 -1.40
C GLY A 45 25.36 8.31 -1.70
N ASP A 46 25.28 7.46 -0.68
CA ASP A 46 24.92 6.05 -0.86
C ASP A 46 23.44 5.92 -1.28
N SER A 47 23.18 4.95 -2.16
CA SER A 47 21.85 4.48 -2.47
C SER A 47 21.73 3.00 -2.10
N TRP A 48 20.96 2.73 -1.05
CA TRP A 48 20.74 1.39 -0.52
C TRP A 48 19.31 0.91 -0.77
N CYS A 49 19.19 -0.34 -1.17
CA CYS A 49 17.97 -1.12 -1.03
C CYS A 49 18.21 -2.22 -0.01
N VAL A 50 17.49 -2.20 1.09
CA VAL A 50 17.43 -3.32 2.04
C VAL A 50 16.13 -4.05 1.80
N PHE A 51 16.22 -5.24 1.23
CA PHE A 51 15.06 -6.09 0.96
C PHE A 51 14.79 -7.00 2.14
N GLY A 52 13.52 -7.14 2.50
CA GLY A 52 13.07 -8.08 3.52
C GLY A 52 11.58 -8.26 3.47
N ARG A 53 11.13 -9.49 3.78
CA ARG A 53 9.70 -9.79 3.96
C ARG A 53 9.19 -9.19 5.26
N ASN A 54 7.88 -9.10 5.40
CA ASN A 54 7.26 -8.71 6.67
C ASN A 54 7.68 -9.70 7.77
N GLY A 55 8.08 -9.16 8.94
CA GLY A 55 8.61 -9.97 10.04
C GLY A 55 10.08 -10.40 9.92
N SER A 56 10.82 -9.90 8.94
CA SER A 56 12.25 -10.20 8.75
C SER A 56 13.19 -9.48 9.72
N GLY A 57 12.69 -8.52 10.49
CA GLY A 57 13.48 -7.60 11.33
C GLY A 57 13.79 -6.27 10.65
N LYS A 58 13.54 -6.15 9.35
CA LYS A 58 13.76 -4.93 8.55
C LYS A 58 13.10 -3.69 9.16
N GLN A 59 11.91 -3.84 9.73
CA GLN A 59 11.15 -2.76 10.37
C GLN A 59 11.85 -2.15 11.60
N LEU A 60 12.86 -2.82 12.15
CA LEU A 60 13.61 -2.32 13.30
C LEU A 60 14.82 -1.48 12.88
N LEU A 61 15.20 -1.51 11.60
CA LEU A 61 16.38 -0.82 11.10
C LEU A 61 16.29 0.69 11.25
N ASP A 62 15.16 1.29 11.00
CA ASP A 62 14.94 2.73 11.16
C ASP A 62 15.23 3.16 12.60
N GLN A 63 14.64 2.48 13.57
CA GLN A 63 14.81 2.76 15.00
C GLN A 63 16.25 2.49 15.46
N LEU A 64 16.89 1.44 14.94
CA LEU A 64 18.29 1.14 15.25
C LEU A 64 19.22 2.24 14.73
N LEU A 65 19.01 2.69 13.50
CA LEU A 65 19.86 3.72 12.88
C LEU A 65 19.71 5.09 13.55
N VAL A 66 18.53 5.43 14.02
CA VAL A 66 18.26 6.69 14.76
C VAL A 66 18.67 6.61 16.22
N GLY A 67 18.80 5.41 16.78
CA GLY A 67 19.17 5.20 18.18
C GLY A 67 17.99 5.14 19.14
N GLU A 68 16.79 4.86 18.65
CA GLU A 68 15.57 4.69 19.46
C GLU A 68 15.49 3.31 20.11
N ILE A 69 16.26 2.33 19.62
CA ILE A 69 16.34 0.97 20.19
C ILE A 69 17.69 0.77 20.88
N GLY A 70 17.67 0.19 22.08
CA GLY A 70 18.85 -0.22 22.81
C GLY A 70 19.50 -1.46 22.20
N LEU A 71 20.85 -1.44 22.16
CA LEU A 71 21.65 -2.58 21.74
C LEU A 71 21.91 -3.53 22.92
N SER A 72 21.80 -4.83 22.70
CA SER A 72 22.30 -5.85 23.61
C SER A 72 23.78 -6.14 23.40
N ARG A 73 24.28 -5.96 22.17
CA ARG A 73 25.69 -6.10 21.76
C ARG A 73 26.02 -5.16 20.61
N GLY A 74 27.33 -4.89 20.45
CA GLY A 74 27.86 -4.13 19.34
C GLY A 74 27.88 -2.62 19.55
N VAL A 75 28.30 -1.92 18.54
CA VAL A 75 28.47 -0.47 18.53
C VAL A 75 27.89 0.13 17.27
N VAL A 76 27.15 1.24 17.41
CA VAL A 76 26.73 2.09 16.30
C VAL A 76 27.47 3.41 16.42
N GLU A 77 28.32 3.69 15.46
CA GLU A 77 29.04 4.96 15.35
C GLU A 77 28.29 5.89 14.38
N ARG A 78 27.85 7.06 14.86
CA ARG A 78 27.15 8.06 14.07
C ARG A 78 27.93 9.34 14.03
N THR A 79 28.12 9.90 12.82
CA THR A 79 28.64 11.26 12.64
C THR A 79 27.51 12.28 12.46
N LEU A 80 26.26 11.79 12.33
CA LEU A 80 25.07 12.58 12.15
C LEU A 80 24.35 12.85 13.48
N ASP A 81 23.80 14.06 13.61
CA ASP A 81 22.83 14.36 14.65
C ASP A 81 21.44 13.83 14.24
N ALA A 82 20.55 13.65 15.22
CA ALA A 82 19.22 13.07 14.96
C ALA A 82 18.36 13.88 13.98
N ASP A 83 18.53 15.19 13.93
CA ASP A 83 17.84 16.11 13.02
C ASP A 83 18.35 16.02 11.57
N GLN A 84 19.51 15.41 11.34
CA GLN A 84 20.07 15.15 10.02
C GLN A 84 19.59 13.83 9.39
N ILE A 85 18.85 13.02 10.15
CA ILE A 85 18.27 11.75 9.71
C ILE A 85 16.76 11.89 9.61
N ALA A 86 16.20 11.64 8.45
CA ALA A 86 14.76 11.64 8.24
C ALA A 86 14.22 10.23 8.06
N LEU A 87 13.18 9.89 8.80
CA LEU A 87 12.44 8.66 8.68
C LEU A 87 11.13 8.89 7.95
N ILE A 88 10.91 8.16 6.87
CA ILE A 88 9.71 8.26 6.04
C ILE A 88 9.02 6.90 6.03
N SER A 89 7.86 6.81 6.68
CA SER A 89 7.09 5.59 6.81
C SER A 89 5.58 5.89 6.84
N PHE A 90 4.79 4.88 6.53
CA PHE A 90 3.34 4.98 6.68
C PHE A 90 2.91 5.28 8.12
N GLU A 91 3.57 4.67 9.09
CA GLU A 91 3.27 4.87 10.52
C GLU A 91 3.48 6.33 10.95
N ARG A 92 4.58 6.95 10.52
CA ARG A 92 4.86 8.36 10.80
C ARG A 92 3.88 9.29 10.08
N GLN A 93 3.52 8.94 8.87
CA GLN A 93 2.51 9.66 8.09
C GLN A 93 1.15 9.60 8.78
N GLN A 94 0.76 8.44 9.27
CA GLN A 94 -0.47 8.23 10.02
C GLN A 94 -0.45 8.96 11.36
N ALA A 95 0.66 8.94 12.07
CA ALA A 95 0.82 9.67 13.32
C ALA A 95 0.64 11.18 13.14
N THR A 96 1.17 11.76 12.07
CA THR A 96 0.96 13.17 11.73
C THR A 96 -0.52 13.45 11.46
N TYR A 97 -1.19 12.59 10.74
CA TYR A 97 -2.62 12.71 10.44
C TYR A 97 -3.48 12.66 11.70
N GLU A 98 -3.19 11.75 12.61
CA GLU A 98 -3.88 11.62 13.89
C GLU A 98 -3.65 12.83 14.80
N GLU A 99 -2.43 13.39 14.81
CA GLU A 99 -2.11 14.59 15.54
C GLU A 99 -2.90 15.80 15.02
N GLU A 100 -3.00 15.97 13.71
CA GLU A 100 -3.82 17.01 13.08
C GLU A 100 -5.30 16.91 13.51
N TRP A 101 -5.84 15.68 13.53
CA TRP A 101 -7.21 15.45 14.01
C TRP A 101 -7.37 15.72 15.51
N ARG A 102 -6.37 15.38 16.31
CA ARG A 102 -6.40 15.65 17.75
C ARG A 102 -6.38 17.17 18.05
N LEU A 103 -5.57 17.92 17.33
CA LEU A 103 -5.53 19.38 17.44
C LEU A 103 -6.88 20.00 17.06
N ALA A 104 -7.53 19.46 16.04
CA ALA A 104 -8.85 19.91 15.63
C ALA A 104 -9.95 19.72 16.67
N ALA A 105 -9.89 18.63 17.42
CA ALA A 105 -10.92 18.30 18.42
C ALA A 105 -10.86 19.21 19.66
N THR A 106 -9.77 19.98 19.85
CA THR A 106 -9.57 20.83 21.02
C THR A 106 -10.00 22.28 20.82
N ASP A 107 -10.19 22.73 19.56
CA ASP A 107 -10.52 24.12 19.25
C ASP A 107 -11.96 24.26 18.74
N ILE A 108 -12.68 25.25 19.29
CA ILE A 108 -14.02 25.67 18.80
C ILE A 108 -13.84 26.53 17.54
N ILE A 109 -13.24 25.93 16.51
CA ILE A 109 -13.02 26.57 15.21
C ILE A 109 -13.99 25.95 14.20
N PRO A 110 -14.57 26.72 13.27
CA PRO A 110 -15.38 26.16 12.18
C PRO A 110 -14.63 25.07 11.42
N GLU A 111 -15.31 23.99 11.07
CA GLU A 111 -14.72 22.81 10.39
C GLU A 111 -13.90 23.15 9.14
N ASP A 112 -14.16 24.29 8.52
CA ASP A 112 -13.51 24.72 7.28
C ASP A 112 -12.15 25.41 7.48
N GLU A 113 -11.76 25.75 8.70
CA GLU A 113 -10.58 26.59 8.96
C GLU A 113 -9.54 25.95 9.89
N TRP A 114 -9.71 24.71 10.31
CA TRP A 114 -8.77 24.08 11.23
C TRP A 114 -7.72 23.20 10.54
N GLY A 115 -6.57 23.13 11.13
CA GLY A 115 -5.45 22.30 10.71
C GLY A 115 -4.25 23.13 10.23
N THR A 116 -3.18 22.41 9.94
CA THR A 116 -1.92 23.00 9.46
C THR A 116 -1.88 22.97 7.93
N ARG A 117 -1.54 24.09 7.32
CA ARG A 117 -1.35 24.16 5.86
C ARG A 117 -0.04 23.50 5.47
N VAL A 118 0.01 22.95 4.27
CA VAL A 118 1.21 22.29 3.74
C VAL A 118 2.44 23.21 3.80
N ALA A 119 2.28 24.47 3.44
CA ALA A 119 3.38 25.45 3.50
C ALA A 119 3.95 25.64 4.91
N GLU A 120 3.16 25.45 5.96
CA GLU A 120 3.61 25.59 7.34
C GLU A 120 4.51 24.45 7.83
N PHE A 121 4.48 23.29 7.17
CA PHE A 121 5.41 22.17 7.43
C PHE A 121 6.80 22.43 6.87
N LEU A 122 6.96 23.37 5.96
CA LEU A 122 8.18 23.62 5.21
C LEU A 122 8.92 24.86 5.75
N PRO A 123 10.27 24.91 5.61
CA PRO A 123 11.01 26.14 5.89
C PRO A 123 10.50 27.31 5.06
N GLN A 124 10.11 28.41 5.73
CA GLN A 124 9.44 29.55 5.08
C GLN A 124 10.33 30.22 4.02
N GLU A 125 11.64 30.23 4.25
CA GLU A 125 12.64 30.75 3.32
C GLU A 125 12.86 29.88 2.07
N ARG A 126 12.31 28.65 2.06
CA ARG A 126 12.48 27.66 0.98
C ARG A 126 11.20 27.41 0.17
N LEU A 127 10.14 28.20 0.35
CA LEU A 127 8.86 28.01 -0.34
C LEU A 127 8.93 28.21 -1.87
N GLU A 128 9.98 28.85 -2.37
CA GLU A 128 10.22 29.02 -3.80
C GLU A 128 11.18 27.96 -4.39
N ASP A 129 11.56 26.96 -3.61
CA ASP A 129 12.49 25.93 -4.06
C ASP A 129 11.89 25.07 -5.20
N ALA A 130 12.72 24.80 -6.21
CA ALA A 130 12.33 24.03 -7.38
C ALA A 130 11.92 22.57 -7.05
N LEU A 131 12.33 22.06 -5.89
CA LEU A 131 11.96 20.72 -5.42
C LEU A 131 10.45 20.57 -5.22
N ILE A 132 9.79 21.67 -4.83
CA ILE A 132 8.33 21.73 -4.68
C ILE A 132 7.63 21.44 -6.02
N ASP A 133 8.17 22.01 -7.10
CA ASP A 133 7.66 21.78 -8.46
C ASP A 133 8.01 20.38 -8.95
N GLN A 134 9.20 19.88 -8.63
CA GLN A 134 9.64 18.52 -8.98
C GLN A 134 8.69 17.45 -8.43
N LEU A 135 8.19 17.63 -7.22
CA LEU A 135 7.23 16.74 -6.58
C LEU A 135 5.77 17.11 -6.89
N ASN A 136 5.53 18.10 -7.75
CA ASN A 136 4.19 18.57 -8.11
C ASN A 136 3.35 18.94 -6.87
N MET A 137 3.94 19.67 -5.94
CA MET A 137 3.28 20.04 -4.66
C MET A 137 2.95 21.54 -4.55
N ARG A 138 3.39 22.37 -5.50
CA ARG A 138 3.19 23.84 -5.40
C ARG A 138 1.72 24.24 -5.30
N HIS A 139 0.86 23.59 -6.05
CA HIS A 139 -0.59 23.84 -6.02
C HIS A 139 -1.27 23.39 -4.72
N ARG A 140 -0.56 22.64 -3.87
CA ARG A 140 -1.06 22.14 -2.58
C ARG A 140 -0.53 22.91 -1.38
N LEU A 141 0.33 23.91 -1.56
CA LEU A 141 0.96 24.65 -0.46
C LEU A 141 -0.05 25.30 0.49
N GLN A 142 -1.19 25.76 -0.03
CA GLN A 142 -2.25 26.40 0.76
C GLN A 142 -3.32 25.42 1.25
N ALA A 143 -3.28 24.16 0.82
CA ALA A 143 -4.19 23.13 1.31
C ALA A 143 -3.84 22.74 2.75
N PHE A 144 -4.82 22.26 3.49
CA PHE A 144 -4.59 21.67 4.81
C PHE A 144 -4.02 20.25 4.66
N TYR A 145 -3.18 19.86 5.61
CA TYR A 145 -2.60 18.50 5.61
C TYR A 145 -3.67 17.39 5.51
N ARG A 146 -4.79 17.56 6.22
CA ARG A 146 -5.92 16.63 6.21
C ARG A 146 -6.53 16.38 4.82
N GLU A 147 -6.36 17.33 3.89
CA GLU A 147 -6.90 17.28 2.52
C GLU A 147 -5.98 16.53 1.56
N LEU A 148 -4.77 16.19 2.00
CA LEU A 148 -3.81 15.50 1.17
C LEU A 148 -4.17 14.02 0.97
N SER A 149 -3.97 13.53 -0.24
CA SER A 149 -3.96 12.09 -0.50
C SER A 149 -2.76 11.42 0.21
N THR A 150 -2.80 10.10 0.34
CA THR A 150 -1.67 9.34 0.88
C THR A 150 -0.37 9.62 0.12
N GLY A 151 -0.44 9.71 -1.21
CA GLY A 151 0.71 10.04 -2.06
C GLY A 151 1.23 11.45 -1.84
N GLU A 152 0.33 12.44 -1.78
CA GLU A 152 0.69 13.83 -1.52
C GLU A 152 1.30 14.02 -0.13
N SER A 153 0.76 13.35 0.88
CA SER A 153 1.30 13.37 2.23
C SER A 153 2.72 12.77 2.27
N ARG A 154 2.97 11.70 1.55
CA ARG A 154 4.31 11.09 1.45
C ARG A 154 5.30 11.99 0.74
N LYS A 155 4.90 12.61 -0.36
CA LYS A 155 5.71 13.64 -1.04
C LYS A 155 6.05 14.80 -0.12
N LEU A 156 5.10 15.25 0.71
CA LEU A 156 5.36 16.30 1.69
C LEU A 156 6.41 15.88 2.71
N MET A 157 6.38 14.66 3.22
CA MET A 157 7.38 14.17 4.16
C MET A 157 8.79 14.18 3.54
N VAL A 158 8.93 13.72 2.30
CA VAL A 158 10.21 13.73 1.57
C VAL A 158 10.66 15.16 1.30
N LEU A 159 9.76 16.01 0.85
CA LEU A 159 10.02 17.43 0.58
C LEU A 159 10.52 18.14 1.84
N LYS A 160 9.82 17.96 2.96
CA LYS A 160 10.23 18.54 4.26
C LYS A 160 11.63 18.05 4.66
N ALA A 161 11.90 16.77 4.59
CA ALA A 161 13.19 16.22 4.94
C ALA A 161 14.33 16.82 4.11
N LEU A 162 14.16 16.95 2.81
CA LEU A 162 15.17 17.52 1.92
C LEU A 162 15.33 19.03 2.09
N LEU A 163 14.25 19.77 2.30
CA LEU A 163 14.31 21.22 2.55
C LEU A 163 14.87 21.54 3.94
N ASP A 164 14.70 20.65 4.92
CA ASP A 164 15.34 20.72 6.25
C ASP A 164 16.83 20.24 6.22
N GLU A 165 17.35 19.95 5.03
CA GLU A 165 18.76 19.56 4.80
C GLU A 165 19.14 18.23 5.47
N ALA A 166 18.26 17.25 5.49
CA ALA A 166 18.60 15.91 5.93
C ALA A 166 19.75 15.32 5.10
N GLU A 167 20.68 14.65 5.75
CA GLU A 167 21.84 14.00 5.10
C GLU A 167 21.61 12.52 4.87
N LEU A 168 20.63 11.93 5.55
CA LEU A 168 20.21 10.54 5.42
C LEU A 168 18.70 10.44 5.44
N LEU A 169 18.13 9.81 4.40
CA LEU A 169 16.74 9.43 4.32
C LEU A 169 16.61 7.93 4.50
N ILE A 170 15.73 7.50 5.40
CA ILE A 170 15.37 6.10 5.60
C ILE A 170 13.90 5.97 5.27
N CYS A 171 13.57 5.29 4.19
CA CYS A 171 12.23 5.24 3.62
C CYS A 171 11.69 3.81 3.65
N ASP A 172 10.65 3.57 4.44
CA ASP A 172 10.00 2.27 4.55
C ASP A 172 8.85 2.16 3.55
N ASN A 173 9.01 1.29 2.54
CA ASN A 173 8.07 1.08 1.44
C ASN A 173 7.51 2.40 0.86
N PRO A 174 8.38 3.32 0.40
CA PRO A 174 7.96 4.67 0.02
C PRO A 174 7.08 4.71 -1.22
N PHE A 175 7.08 3.66 -2.03
CA PHE A 175 6.31 3.59 -3.28
C PHE A 175 4.95 2.90 -3.11
N ASP A 176 4.70 2.32 -1.95
CA ASP A 176 3.45 1.63 -1.68
C ASP A 176 2.26 2.59 -1.65
N SER A 177 1.14 2.19 -2.24
CA SER A 177 -0.10 2.97 -2.33
C SER A 177 -0.03 4.22 -3.22
N LEU A 178 0.99 4.36 -4.03
CA LEU A 178 1.14 5.48 -4.94
C LEU A 178 0.73 5.13 -6.37
N ASP A 179 0.12 6.09 -7.07
CA ASP A 179 -0.05 6.00 -8.51
C ASP A 179 1.32 6.07 -9.23
N GLN A 180 1.36 5.68 -10.50
CA GLN A 180 2.60 5.61 -11.27
C GLN A 180 3.30 6.96 -11.40
N GLY A 181 2.55 8.03 -11.63
CA GLY A 181 3.11 9.38 -11.73
C GLY A 181 3.80 9.80 -10.43
N SER A 182 3.19 9.49 -9.28
CA SER A 182 3.76 9.75 -7.96
C SER A 182 5.00 8.90 -7.69
N VAL A 183 4.99 7.61 -8.07
CA VAL A 183 6.16 6.73 -7.96
C VAL A 183 7.34 7.28 -8.77
N GLN A 184 7.11 7.69 -10.01
CA GLN A 184 8.17 8.25 -10.86
C GLN A 184 8.72 9.56 -10.31
N ALA A 185 7.86 10.47 -9.87
CA ALA A 185 8.29 11.75 -9.29
C ALA A 185 9.11 11.55 -8.01
N LEU A 186 8.67 10.64 -7.14
CA LEU A 186 9.35 10.35 -5.89
C LEU A 186 10.68 9.64 -6.12
N SER A 187 10.72 8.66 -7.01
CA SER A 187 11.95 7.94 -7.38
C SER A 187 13.00 8.90 -7.97
N GLU A 188 12.59 9.79 -8.87
CA GLU A 188 13.49 10.79 -9.46
C GLU A 188 14.00 11.77 -8.39
N THR A 189 13.16 12.17 -7.45
CA THR A 189 13.56 13.02 -6.33
C THR A 189 14.62 12.34 -5.46
N PHE A 190 14.48 11.07 -5.13
CA PHE A 190 15.50 10.31 -4.42
C PHE A 190 16.81 10.21 -5.22
N ARG A 191 16.72 9.94 -6.51
CA ARG A 191 17.91 9.89 -7.39
C ARG A 191 18.67 11.21 -7.36
N LEU A 192 17.98 12.33 -7.47
CA LEU A 192 18.57 13.66 -7.41
C LEU A 192 19.18 13.94 -6.03
N ALA A 193 18.54 13.52 -4.94
CA ALA A 193 19.08 13.65 -3.60
C ALA A 193 20.39 12.88 -3.44
N VAL A 194 20.46 11.63 -3.93
CA VAL A 194 21.68 10.83 -3.96
C VAL A 194 22.79 11.53 -4.74
N ALA A 195 22.48 12.07 -5.91
CA ALA A 195 23.43 12.81 -6.75
C ALA A 195 23.96 14.07 -6.05
N SER A 196 23.22 14.65 -5.11
CA SER A 196 23.65 15.80 -4.30
C SER A 196 24.45 15.45 -3.04
N GLY A 197 24.62 14.16 -2.75
CA GLY A 197 25.36 13.67 -1.59
C GLY A 197 24.52 13.21 -0.41
N VAL A 198 23.20 13.23 -0.52
CA VAL A 198 22.29 12.66 0.48
C VAL A 198 22.31 11.13 0.36
N ALA A 199 22.46 10.43 1.48
CA ALA A 199 22.31 8.99 1.50
C ALA A 199 20.81 8.61 1.58
N VAL A 200 20.38 7.65 0.76
CA VAL A 200 19.01 7.15 0.75
C VAL A 200 19.02 5.65 0.98
N ILE A 201 18.27 5.22 1.98
CA ILE A 201 18.03 3.80 2.27
C ILE A 201 16.56 3.51 2.03
N LEU A 202 16.28 2.64 1.05
CA LEU A 202 14.95 2.14 0.76
C LEU A 202 14.78 0.77 1.41
N LEU A 203 13.82 0.66 2.33
CA LEU A 203 13.41 -0.62 2.91
C LEU A 203 12.26 -1.14 2.06
N LEU A 204 12.50 -2.19 1.28
CA LEU A 204 11.55 -2.70 0.31
C LEU A 204 11.18 -4.16 0.59
N SER A 205 9.96 -4.53 0.24
CA SER A 205 9.44 -5.90 0.35
C SER A 205 8.98 -6.50 -0.98
N ASN A 206 9.14 -5.75 -2.08
CA ASN A 206 8.84 -6.18 -3.44
C ASN A 206 10.00 -5.84 -4.37
N ARG A 207 10.53 -6.85 -5.09
CA ARG A 207 11.65 -6.67 -6.05
C ARG A 207 11.32 -5.70 -7.17
N SER A 208 10.08 -5.67 -7.62
CA SER A 208 9.59 -4.76 -8.64
C SER A 208 9.65 -3.29 -8.25
N ASP A 209 9.77 -2.98 -6.97
CA ASP A 209 9.88 -1.62 -6.47
C ASP A 209 11.33 -1.09 -6.45
N ILE A 210 12.33 -1.94 -6.70
CA ILE A 210 13.74 -1.56 -6.69
C ILE A 210 14.04 -0.63 -7.86
N PRO A 211 14.39 0.65 -7.60
CA PRO A 211 14.75 1.57 -8.66
C PRO A 211 16.06 1.18 -9.35
N GLY A 212 16.15 1.46 -10.66
CA GLY A 212 17.35 1.15 -11.45
C GLY A 212 18.60 1.94 -11.04
N TRP A 213 18.45 3.05 -10.32
CA TRP A 213 19.56 3.89 -9.87
C TRP A 213 20.17 3.44 -8.54
N VAL A 214 19.60 2.47 -7.83
CA VAL A 214 20.15 1.93 -6.58
C VAL A 214 21.41 1.12 -6.87
N GLU A 215 22.48 1.39 -6.12
CA GLU A 215 23.81 0.77 -6.35
C GLU A 215 24.17 -0.29 -5.31
N LYS A 216 23.61 -0.21 -4.10
CA LYS A 216 23.96 -1.08 -2.98
C LYS A 216 22.76 -1.82 -2.45
N PHE A 217 22.98 -3.09 -2.06
CA PHE A 217 21.89 -3.98 -1.65
C PHE A 217 22.22 -4.69 -0.33
N GLY A 218 21.19 -4.87 0.47
CA GLY A 218 21.20 -5.68 1.67
C GLY A 218 19.96 -6.56 1.73
N HIS A 219 20.04 -7.63 2.51
CA HIS A 219 18.92 -8.56 2.72
C HIS A 219 18.71 -8.78 4.22
N ALA A 220 17.49 -8.57 4.67
CA ALA A 220 17.05 -8.89 6.02
C ALA A 220 16.17 -10.15 5.98
N GLU A 221 16.60 -11.19 6.69
CA GLU A 221 15.87 -12.45 6.81
C GLU A 221 16.04 -13.02 8.20
N ALA A 222 14.95 -13.43 8.82
CA ALA A 222 14.94 -14.06 10.14
C ALA A 222 15.73 -13.27 11.21
N GLY A 223 15.64 -11.95 11.17
CA GLY A 223 16.35 -11.08 12.11
C GLY A 223 17.83 -10.88 11.83
N LEU A 224 18.33 -11.26 10.67
CA LEU A 224 19.72 -11.04 10.25
C LEU A 224 19.78 -10.14 9.02
N LEU A 225 20.51 -9.02 9.12
CA LEU A 225 20.84 -8.18 7.98
C LEU A 225 22.18 -8.58 7.39
N THR A 226 22.20 -8.86 6.09
CA THR A 226 23.40 -9.08 5.30
C THR A 226 23.54 -7.94 4.30
N ALA A 227 24.59 -7.14 4.39
CA ALA A 227 24.97 -6.16 3.39
C ALA A 227 25.88 -6.81 2.36
N PHE A 228 25.52 -6.71 1.08
CA PHE A 228 26.34 -7.28 0.00
C PHE A 228 27.45 -6.32 -0.42
N GLU A 229 28.49 -6.88 -1.02
CA GLU A 229 29.65 -6.15 -1.50
C GLU A 229 29.89 -6.45 -2.99
N GLY A 230 30.64 -5.55 -3.64
CA GLY A 230 31.04 -5.72 -5.04
C GLY A 230 30.28 -4.79 -5.99
N ALA A 231 30.36 -5.08 -7.30
CA ALA A 231 29.64 -4.32 -8.32
C ALA A 231 28.13 -4.50 -8.19
N ARG A 232 27.36 -3.51 -8.66
CA ARG A 232 25.90 -3.48 -8.56
C ARG A 232 25.26 -4.79 -9.04
N ASP A 233 25.62 -5.27 -10.22
CA ASP A 233 24.99 -6.47 -10.79
C ASP A 233 25.32 -7.74 -9.99
N ALA A 234 26.51 -7.82 -9.41
CA ALA A 234 26.89 -8.91 -8.53
C ALA A 234 26.10 -8.88 -7.20
N GLN A 235 25.90 -7.70 -6.63
CA GLN A 235 25.08 -7.53 -5.43
C GLN A 235 23.61 -7.90 -5.70
N LEU A 236 23.06 -7.45 -6.82
CA LEU A 236 21.68 -7.75 -7.20
C LEU A 236 21.49 -9.26 -7.43
N ALA A 237 22.45 -9.93 -8.07
CA ALA A 237 22.42 -11.37 -8.24
C ALA A 237 22.48 -12.13 -6.91
N GLN A 238 23.26 -11.67 -5.94
CA GLN A 238 23.31 -12.22 -4.60
C GLN A 238 21.97 -12.03 -3.86
N LEU A 239 21.36 -10.86 -4.00
CA LEU A 239 20.05 -10.59 -3.43
C LEU A 239 18.98 -11.52 -4.02
N GLU A 240 18.91 -11.67 -5.34
CA GLU A 240 17.97 -12.55 -6.01
C GLU A 240 18.15 -14.02 -5.60
N ALA A 241 19.39 -14.47 -5.46
CA ALA A 241 19.70 -15.81 -4.96
C ALA A 241 19.26 -16.02 -3.51
N ALA A 242 19.44 -15.00 -2.66
CA ALA A 242 19.05 -15.06 -1.26
C ALA A 242 17.52 -15.06 -1.06
N ILE A 243 16.78 -14.30 -1.88
CA ILE A 243 15.32 -14.28 -1.85
C ILE A 243 14.75 -15.61 -2.32
N GLY A 244 15.36 -16.22 -3.32
CA GLY A 244 14.90 -17.46 -3.93
C GLY A 244 13.62 -17.29 -4.74
N THR A 245 13.24 -18.36 -5.45
CA THR A 245 11.92 -18.49 -6.08
C THR A 245 11.05 -19.28 -5.11
N GLY A 246 10.24 -18.61 -4.30
CA GLY A 246 9.22 -19.28 -3.50
C GLY A 246 8.27 -20.02 -4.44
N ALA A 247 8.17 -21.35 -4.28
CA ALA A 247 7.16 -22.11 -5.00
C ALA A 247 5.78 -21.65 -4.51
N ILE A 248 5.04 -20.94 -5.37
CA ILE A 248 3.66 -20.55 -5.08
C ILE A 248 2.82 -21.82 -5.30
N VAL A 249 2.29 -22.36 -4.22
CA VAL A 249 1.27 -23.40 -4.31
C VAL A 249 -0.01 -22.73 -4.80
N GLN A 250 -0.50 -23.15 -5.95
CA GLN A 250 -1.79 -22.67 -6.46
C GLN A 250 -2.89 -23.07 -5.48
N PRO A 251 -3.72 -22.13 -5.03
CA PRO A 251 -4.79 -22.44 -4.08
C PRO A 251 -5.81 -23.40 -4.72
N GLY A 252 -6.16 -24.43 -3.99
CA GLY A 252 -7.26 -25.32 -4.35
C GLY A 252 -8.60 -24.66 -3.97
N ILE A 253 -9.35 -24.18 -4.97
CA ILE A 253 -10.67 -23.62 -4.72
C ILE A 253 -11.65 -24.73 -4.30
N PRO A 254 -12.43 -24.56 -3.22
CA PRO A 254 -13.43 -25.55 -2.81
C PRO A 254 -14.46 -25.84 -3.91
N GLU A 255 -14.79 -27.11 -4.13
CA GLU A 255 -15.65 -27.53 -5.24
C GLU A 255 -17.11 -27.15 -5.07
N ASP A 256 -17.61 -27.00 -3.84
CA ASP A 256 -19.02 -26.73 -3.53
C ASP A 256 -19.47 -25.29 -3.80
N ALA A 257 -18.62 -24.49 -4.42
CA ALA A 257 -18.76 -23.04 -4.47
C ALA A 257 -19.30 -22.48 -5.82
N ILE A 258 -19.61 -23.30 -6.81
CA ILE A 258 -19.93 -22.85 -8.18
C ILE A 258 -21.39 -22.42 -8.29
N ARG A 259 -21.65 -21.12 -8.50
CA ARG A 259 -23.03 -20.59 -8.69
C ARG A 259 -23.20 -19.66 -9.89
N LEU A 260 -22.18 -19.35 -10.65
CA LEU A 260 -22.29 -18.47 -11.82
C LEU A 260 -23.17 -19.03 -12.92
N ASP A 261 -23.25 -20.35 -13.03
CA ASP A 261 -24.11 -21.02 -14.03
C ASP A 261 -25.62 -20.81 -13.78
N ALA A 262 -26.01 -20.35 -12.59
CA ALA A 262 -27.39 -20.04 -12.23
C ALA A 262 -27.78 -18.57 -12.38
N TYR A 263 -26.87 -17.71 -12.85
CA TYR A 263 -27.12 -16.29 -13.04
C TYR A 263 -27.56 -16.00 -14.48
N ASP A 264 -28.80 -15.55 -14.66
CA ASP A 264 -29.42 -15.43 -15.97
C ASP A 264 -29.38 -14.01 -16.58
N ALA A 265 -29.05 -12.98 -15.79
CA ALA A 265 -28.98 -11.62 -16.33
C ALA A 265 -27.71 -11.40 -17.16
N PRO A 266 -27.76 -10.53 -18.20
CA PRO A 266 -26.61 -10.31 -19.08
C PRO A 266 -25.46 -9.56 -18.37
N TYR A 267 -25.74 -8.81 -17.31
CA TYR A 267 -24.75 -8.02 -16.58
C TYR A 267 -24.87 -8.23 -15.07
N ILE A 268 -23.72 -8.30 -14.41
CA ILE A 268 -23.62 -8.34 -12.94
C ILE A 268 -23.77 -6.94 -12.35
N ALA A 269 -23.18 -5.95 -13.00
CA ALA A 269 -23.26 -4.54 -12.61
C ALA A 269 -23.42 -3.66 -13.85
N GLU A 270 -24.27 -2.66 -13.75
CA GLU A 270 -24.55 -1.69 -14.80
C GLU A 270 -24.62 -0.29 -14.22
N LEU A 271 -23.79 0.60 -14.70
CA LEU A 271 -23.83 2.04 -14.45
C LEU A 271 -24.13 2.74 -15.77
N ASN A 272 -25.21 3.49 -15.85
CA ASN A 272 -25.59 4.23 -17.05
C ASN A 272 -25.48 5.73 -16.79
N GLN A 273 -24.53 6.38 -17.43
CA GLN A 273 -24.26 7.82 -17.35
C GLN A 273 -24.30 8.36 -15.91
N CYS A 274 -23.61 7.67 -15.01
CA CYS A 274 -23.58 8.02 -13.61
C CYS A 274 -22.68 9.23 -13.36
N THR A 275 -23.22 10.22 -12.65
CA THR A 275 -22.50 11.42 -12.24
C THR A 275 -22.53 11.49 -10.72
N VAL A 276 -21.36 11.60 -10.12
CA VAL A 276 -21.19 11.77 -8.67
C VAL A 276 -20.47 13.07 -8.41
N ARG A 277 -21.07 13.91 -7.59
CA ARG A 277 -20.58 15.23 -7.26
C ARG A 277 -20.36 15.38 -5.76
N TYR A 278 -19.19 15.88 -5.41
CA TYR A 278 -18.86 16.31 -4.06
C TYR A 278 -18.45 17.79 -4.09
N ALA A 279 -19.11 18.62 -3.28
CA ALA A 279 -18.97 20.07 -3.30
C ALA A 279 -19.15 20.61 -4.74
N ASP A 280 -18.15 21.27 -5.28
CA ASP A 280 -18.22 21.87 -6.62
C ASP A 280 -17.56 21.02 -7.72
N ARG A 281 -17.20 19.76 -7.40
CA ARG A 281 -16.46 18.89 -8.32
C ARG A 281 -17.25 17.64 -8.68
N ASN A 282 -17.32 17.33 -9.98
CA ASN A 282 -17.76 16.03 -10.47
C ASN A 282 -16.60 15.04 -10.35
N VAL A 283 -16.71 14.08 -9.44
CA VAL A 283 -15.74 13.00 -9.28
C VAL A 283 -15.91 11.97 -10.40
N LEU A 284 -17.16 11.60 -10.71
CA LEU A 284 -17.52 10.83 -11.89
C LEU A 284 -18.46 11.70 -12.75
N ASP A 285 -18.25 11.71 -14.04
CA ASP A 285 -19.04 12.51 -14.98
C ASP A 285 -19.56 11.65 -16.11
N ALA A 286 -20.90 11.43 -16.11
CA ALA A 286 -21.61 10.64 -17.11
C ALA A 286 -20.94 9.28 -17.43
N LEU A 287 -20.47 8.58 -16.41
CA LEU A 287 -19.78 7.31 -16.56
C LEU A 287 -20.76 6.19 -16.92
N THR A 288 -20.51 5.53 -18.04
CA THR A 288 -21.19 4.29 -18.40
C THR A 288 -20.22 3.12 -18.29
N PHE A 289 -20.63 2.12 -17.50
CA PHE A 289 -19.80 0.98 -17.17
C PHE A 289 -20.67 -0.25 -16.94
N LYS A 290 -20.28 -1.36 -17.53
CA LYS A 290 -21.02 -2.63 -17.41
C LYS A 290 -20.04 -3.77 -17.20
N VAL A 291 -20.43 -4.72 -16.36
CA VAL A 291 -19.66 -5.94 -16.09
C VAL A 291 -20.56 -7.15 -16.38
N ALA A 292 -20.21 -7.91 -17.38
CA ALA A 292 -20.85 -9.18 -17.66
C ALA A 292 -20.31 -10.30 -16.73
N PRO A 293 -21.08 -11.39 -16.52
CA PRO A 293 -20.55 -12.54 -15.79
C PRO A 293 -19.23 -13.04 -16.38
N LEU A 294 -18.25 -13.27 -15.51
CA LEU A 294 -16.87 -13.68 -15.85
C LEU A 294 -16.06 -12.67 -16.69
N GLN A 295 -16.56 -11.49 -16.89
CA GLN A 295 -15.81 -10.39 -17.47
C GLN A 295 -14.98 -9.70 -16.38
N HIS A 296 -13.86 -10.31 -16.04
CA HIS A 296 -12.95 -9.77 -15.04
C HIS A 296 -12.45 -8.39 -15.46
N THR A 297 -12.59 -7.43 -14.57
CA THR A 297 -12.38 -6.02 -14.86
C THR A 297 -11.30 -5.43 -13.96
N LEU A 298 -10.35 -4.75 -14.59
CA LEU A 298 -9.32 -3.95 -13.93
C LEU A 298 -9.73 -2.48 -13.95
N VAL A 299 -9.67 -1.84 -12.78
CA VAL A 299 -9.87 -0.39 -12.62
C VAL A 299 -8.56 0.25 -12.21
N THR A 300 -8.14 1.24 -12.98
CA THR A 300 -6.93 2.04 -12.72
C THR A 300 -7.27 3.53 -12.73
N GLY A 301 -6.35 4.35 -12.28
CA GLY A 301 -6.48 5.81 -12.30
C GLY A 301 -5.64 6.43 -11.20
N GLU A 302 -5.41 7.73 -11.31
CA GLU A 302 -4.71 8.50 -10.29
C GLU A 302 -5.50 8.53 -8.98
N ASN A 303 -4.82 8.81 -7.86
CA ASN A 303 -5.48 9.02 -6.59
C ASN A 303 -6.45 10.21 -6.70
N GLY A 304 -7.68 10.01 -6.24
CA GLY A 304 -8.75 11.00 -6.35
C GLY A 304 -9.50 10.99 -7.69
N ALA A 305 -9.19 10.07 -8.62
CA ALA A 305 -9.89 9.94 -9.91
C ALA A 305 -11.29 9.33 -9.81
N GLY A 306 -11.70 8.86 -8.63
CA GLY A 306 -13.05 8.33 -8.41
C GLY A 306 -13.13 6.80 -8.36
N LYS A 307 -12.03 6.07 -8.23
CA LYS A 307 -12.03 4.59 -8.14
C LYS A 307 -12.89 4.10 -6.97
N SER A 308 -12.66 4.63 -5.78
CA SER A 308 -13.46 4.27 -4.58
C SER A 308 -14.92 4.68 -4.73
N THR A 309 -15.19 5.79 -5.40
CA THR A 309 -16.56 6.24 -5.69
C THR A 309 -17.26 5.29 -6.65
N LEU A 310 -16.58 4.84 -7.70
CA LEU A 310 -17.10 3.82 -8.63
C LEU A 310 -17.47 2.54 -7.87
N LEU A 311 -16.59 2.04 -7.03
CA LEU A 311 -16.86 0.86 -6.20
C LEU A 311 -18.03 1.12 -5.26
N GLY A 312 -18.09 2.29 -4.63
CA GLY A 312 -19.17 2.69 -3.73
C GLY A 312 -20.55 2.73 -4.38
N LEU A 313 -20.64 3.08 -5.65
CA LEU A 313 -21.88 2.99 -6.42
C LEU A 313 -22.36 1.54 -6.56
N ILE A 314 -21.45 0.61 -6.75
CA ILE A 314 -21.76 -0.82 -6.89
C ILE A 314 -22.09 -1.44 -5.53
N THR A 315 -21.29 -1.16 -4.50
CA THR A 315 -21.47 -1.73 -3.16
C THR A 315 -22.61 -1.10 -2.37
N GLY A 316 -23.04 0.11 -2.75
CA GLY A 316 -24.05 0.88 -2.04
C GLY A 316 -23.51 1.80 -0.96
N ASP A 317 -22.19 1.85 -0.76
CA ASP A 317 -21.56 2.74 0.21
C ASP A 317 -21.62 4.22 -0.23
N CYS A 318 -21.68 4.48 -1.52
CA CYS A 318 -21.94 5.81 -2.07
C CYS A 318 -23.45 6.04 -2.20
N MET A 319 -24.01 6.92 -1.36
CA MET A 319 -25.46 7.21 -1.34
C MET A 319 -26.00 7.76 -2.65
N GLN A 320 -25.16 8.33 -3.49
CA GLN A 320 -25.57 8.83 -4.81
C GLN A 320 -25.91 7.70 -5.81
N CYS A 321 -25.70 6.42 -5.42
CA CYS A 321 -26.19 5.29 -6.21
C CYS A 321 -27.71 5.30 -6.36
N PHE A 322 -28.45 5.85 -5.41
CA PHE A 322 -29.92 5.94 -5.44
C PHE A 322 -30.43 7.07 -6.36
N SER A 323 -29.62 8.07 -6.63
CA SER A 323 -29.92 9.16 -7.55
C SER A 323 -29.40 8.96 -8.98
N ASN A 324 -28.68 7.86 -9.20
CA ASN A 324 -28.13 7.46 -10.49
C ASN A 324 -28.75 6.16 -10.99
N ASP A 325 -28.55 5.85 -12.26
CA ASP A 325 -28.98 4.60 -12.86
C ASP A 325 -27.94 3.50 -12.62
N VAL A 326 -28.05 2.84 -11.48
CA VAL A 326 -27.16 1.77 -11.04
C VAL A 326 -27.97 0.49 -10.82
N THR A 327 -27.62 -0.57 -11.53
CA THR A 327 -28.23 -1.89 -11.39
C THR A 327 -27.14 -2.89 -11.01
N VAL A 328 -27.38 -3.65 -9.94
CA VAL A 328 -26.45 -4.67 -9.45
C VAL A 328 -27.22 -5.96 -9.24
N PHE A 329 -26.71 -7.07 -9.76
CA PHE A 329 -27.37 -8.39 -9.74
C PHE A 329 -28.82 -8.38 -10.25
N GLY A 330 -29.10 -7.54 -11.27
CA GLY A 330 -30.45 -7.37 -11.81
C GLY A 330 -31.37 -6.47 -11.00
N HIS A 331 -30.93 -5.95 -9.85
CA HIS A 331 -31.70 -5.05 -9.00
C HIS A 331 -31.27 -3.59 -9.21
N ARG A 332 -32.17 -2.75 -9.69
CA ARG A 332 -31.90 -1.32 -9.74
C ARG A 332 -31.88 -0.75 -8.32
N ARG A 333 -30.85 0.03 -7.99
CA ARG A 333 -30.76 0.70 -6.69
C ARG A 333 -31.97 1.61 -6.46
N GLY A 334 -32.61 1.42 -5.30
CA GLY A 334 -33.81 2.17 -4.94
C GLY A 334 -35.15 1.57 -5.45
N SER A 335 -35.15 0.38 -6.04
CA SER A 335 -36.36 -0.29 -6.55
C SER A 335 -37.08 -1.14 -5.50
N GLY A 336 -36.68 -1.06 -4.23
CA GLY A 336 -37.25 -1.84 -3.13
C GLY A 336 -36.50 -3.11 -2.77
N GLU A 337 -35.30 -3.30 -3.34
CA GLU A 337 -34.39 -4.37 -2.96
C GLU A 337 -33.90 -4.18 -1.51
N SER A 338 -33.67 -5.28 -0.80
CA SER A 338 -33.02 -5.20 0.51
C SER A 338 -31.50 -5.11 0.35
N VAL A 339 -30.85 -4.49 1.32
CA VAL A 339 -29.38 -4.45 1.39
C VAL A 339 -28.80 -5.87 1.35
N TRP A 340 -29.50 -6.84 1.94
CA TRP A 340 -29.09 -8.23 2.01
C TRP A 340 -29.15 -8.95 0.65
N ASP A 341 -30.07 -8.57 -0.23
CA ASP A 341 -30.16 -9.16 -1.56
C ASP A 341 -28.90 -8.91 -2.39
N ILE A 342 -28.23 -7.79 -2.12
CA ILE A 342 -26.97 -7.44 -2.79
C ILE A 342 -25.79 -7.97 -2.01
N LYS A 343 -25.74 -7.78 -0.69
CA LYS A 343 -24.61 -8.22 0.15
C LYS A 343 -24.33 -9.72 0.07
N ARG A 344 -25.37 -10.53 -0.06
CA ARG A 344 -25.20 -11.99 -0.17
C ARG A 344 -24.40 -12.43 -1.39
N GLN A 345 -24.46 -11.65 -2.46
CA GLN A 345 -23.87 -11.98 -3.75
C GLN A 345 -22.58 -11.19 -4.02
N LEU A 346 -22.22 -10.27 -3.12
CA LEU A 346 -21.08 -9.39 -3.24
C LEU A 346 -20.02 -9.73 -2.18
N GLY A 347 -18.81 -10.04 -2.62
CA GLY A 347 -17.63 -10.09 -1.77
C GLY A 347 -16.83 -8.81 -1.89
N LEU A 348 -16.35 -8.26 -0.79
CA LEU A 348 -15.56 -7.05 -0.75
C LEU A 348 -14.34 -7.24 0.14
N VAL A 349 -13.17 -6.91 -0.40
CA VAL A 349 -11.92 -6.78 0.35
C VAL A 349 -11.33 -5.41 0.06
N SER A 350 -11.12 -4.62 1.10
CA SER A 350 -10.58 -3.27 0.99
C SER A 350 -9.70 -2.96 2.20
N ASN A 351 -8.87 -1.94 2.07
CA ASN A 351 -8.07 -1.45 3.20
C ASN A 351 -8.94 -0.90 4.32
N ASP A 352 -10.08 -0.30 3.98
CA ASP A 352 -11.02 0.22 4.98
C ASP A 352 -11.65 -0.92 5.81
N LEU A 353 -12.11 -1.99 5.16
CA LEU A 353 -12.59 -3.18 5.85
C LEU A 353 -11.50 -3.77 6.76
N HIS A 354 -10.26 -3.86 6.26
CA HIS A 354 -9.14 -4.39 7.04
C HIS A 354 -8.89 -3.56 8.31
N ARG A 355 -8.88 -2.25 8.21
CA ARG A 355 -8.71 -1.34 9.36
C ARG A 355 -9.86 -1.45 10.37
N ARG A 356 -11.08 -1.64 9.90
CA ARG A 356 -12.26 -1.76 10.76
C ARG A 356 -12.36 -3.11 11.45
N TYR A 357 -11.65 -4.13 10.96
CA TYR A 357 -11.70 -5.48 11.54
C TYR A 357 -10.82 -5.57 12.79
N THR A 358 -11.30 -5.01 13.88
CA THR A 358 -10.59 -4.93 15.18
C THR A 358 -11.12 -5.89 16.24
N VAL A 359 -12.10 -6.73 15.89
CA VAL A 359 -12.73 -7.68 16.79
C VAL A 359 -11.74 -8.79 17.18
N ARG A 360 -11.69 -9.12 18.45
CA ARG A 360 -10.84 -10.19 18.97
C ARG A 360 -11.50 -11.54 18.72
N CYS A 361 -11.04 -12.25 17.73
CA CYS A 361 -11.45 -13.62 17.42
C CYS A 361 -10.37 -14.33 16.62
N ASP A 362 -10.47 -15.64 16.48
CA ASP A 362 -9.56 -16.42 15.67
C ASP A 362 -9.84 -16.29 14.15
N ALA A 363 -8.92 -16.77 13.33
CA ALA A 363 -9.03 -16.70 11.88
C ALA A 363 -10.30 -17.38 11.35
N LEU A 364 -10.66 -18.54 11.90
CA LEU A 364 -11.87 -19.26 11.49
C LEU A 364 -13.14 -18.46 11.77
N SER A 365 -13.22 -17.81 12.93
CA SER A 365 -14.35 -16.94 13.30
C SER A 365 -14.45 -15.74 12.37
N VAL A 366 -13.33 -15.14 11.98
CA VAL A 366 -13.31 -14.06 10.97
C VAL A 366 -13.89 -14.56 9.65
N VAL A 367 -13.44 -15.70 9.16
CA VAL A 367 -13.94 -16.28 7.90
C VAL A 367 -15.43 -16.58 7.99
N CYS A 368 -15.89 -17.22 9.06
CA CYS A 368 -17.30 -17.56 9.26
C CYS A 368 -18.20 -16.33 9.38
N SER A 369 -17.69 -15.19 9.87
CA SER A 369 -18.45 -13.94 9.90
C SER A 369 -18.88 -13.46 8.50
N GLY A 370 -18.22 -13.93 7.44
CA GLY A 370 -18.57 -13.65 6.06
C GLY A 370 -19.92 -14.22 5.64
N PHE A 371 -20.39 -15.30 6.25
CA PHE A 371 -21.74 -15.83 5.98
C PHE A 371 -22.84 -14.88 6.43
N PHE A 372 -22.57 -14.05 7.41
CA PHE A 372 -23.51 -13.13 8.05
C PHE A 372 -23.27 -11.67 7.68
N ASP A 373 -22.27 -11.40 6.87
CA ASP A 373 -21.81 -10.05 6.47
C ASP A 373 -21.59 -9.10 7.66
N SER A 374 -21.11 -9.65 8.78
CA SER A 374 -20.82 -8.92 10.01
C SER A 374 -19.33 -8.75 10.24
N ILE A 375 -18.96 -7.69 10.96
CA ILE A 375 -17.62 -7.52 11.52
C ILE A 375 -17.63 -8.16 12.91
N GLY A 376 -17.05 -9.35 13.00
CA GLY A 376 -17.15 -10.23 14.16
C GLY A 376 -18.23 -11.30 14.00
N LEU A 377 -18.04 -12.42 14.67
CA LEU A 377 -18.97 -13.56 14.62
C LEU A 377 -19.92 -13.50 15.82
N TYR A 378 -21.15 -13.16 15.57
CA TYR A 378 -22.20 -13.05 16.60
C TYR A 378 -23.27 -14.13 16.48
N ASP A 379 -23.42 -14.73 15.32
CA ASP A 379 -24.29 -15.86 15.05
C ASP A 379 -23.51 -17.16 15.14
N THR A 380 -24.22 -18.24 15.45
CA THR A 380 -23.60 -19.58 15.50
C THR A 380 -23.60 -20.20 14.11
N PRO A 381 -22.40 -20.40 13.49
CA PRO A 381 -22.31 -21.06 12.21
C PRO A 381 -22.69 -22.54 12.32
N THR A 382 -23.27 -23.09 11.25
CA THR A 382 -23.56 -24.52 11.13
C THR A 382 -22.28 -25.32 10.89
N GLU A 383 -22.32 -26.63 11.15
CA GLU A 383 -21.17 -27.51 10.84
C GLU A 383 -20.72 -27.44 9.36
N PRO A 384 -21.62 -27.43 8.35
CA PRO A 384 -21.21 -27.25 6.96
C PRO A 384 -20.53 -25.90 6.72
N GLN A 385 -20.98 -24.81 7.38
CA GLN A 385 -20.37 -23.50 7.28
C GLN A 385 -18.95 -23.47 7.88
N ILE A 386 -18.76 -24.08 9.04
CA ILE A 386 -17.44 -24.21 9.67
C ILE A 386 -16.49 -25.00 8.77
N ARG A 387 -16.94 -26.11 8.20
CA ARG A 387 -16.15 -26.93 7.27
C ARG A 387 -15.73 -26.13 6.04
N LEU A 388 -16.65 -25.38 5.43
CA LEU A 388 -16.35 -24.53 4.28
C LEU A 388 -15.36 -23.41 4.65
N GLY A 389 -15.51 -22.82 5.83
CA GLY A 389 -14.56 -21.84 6.34
C GLY A 389 -13.14 -22.40 6.46
N ARG A 390 -12.99 -23.63 6.97
CA ARG A 390 -11.70 -24.33 7.04
C ARG A 390 -11.13 -24.63 5.65
N GLU A 391 -11.95 -25.01 4.69
CA GLU A 391 -11.54 -25.27 3.31
C GLU A 391 -11.01 -23.98 2.64
N TRP A 392 -11.64 -22.85 2.86
CA TRP A 392 -11.16 -21.58 2.34
C TRP A 392 -9.86 -21.12 2.99
N LEU A 393 -9.68 -21.34 4.28
CA LEU A 393 -8.39 -21.09 4.95
C LEU A 393 -7.29 -22.01 4.39
N ARG A 394 -7.61 -23.27 4.10
CA ARG A 394 -6.67 -24.18 3.42
C ARG A 394 -6.31 -23.69 2.02
N ALA A 395 -7.29 -23.19 1.26
CA ALA A 395 -7.05 -22.62 -0.06
C ALA A 395 -6.09 -21.40 -0.01
N MET A 396 -6.10 -20.65 1.09
CA MET A 396 -5.20 -19.51 1.33
C MET A 396 -3.87 -19.92 1.98
N ASP A 397 -3.58 -21.20 2.11
CA ASP A 397 -2.39 -21.73 2.81
C ASP A 397 -2.31 -21.28 4.28
N MET A 398 -3.46 -21.23 4.94
CA MET A 398 -3.61 -20.77 6.33
C MET A 398 -4.04 -21.92 7.26
N THR A 399 -3.79 -23.17 6.90
CA THR A 399 -4.20 -24.37 7.66
C THR A 399 -3.66 -24.37 9.10
N ASP A 400 -2.43 -23.90 9.28
CA ASP A 400 -1.77 -23.87 10.60
C ASP A 400 -2.24 -22.69 11.49
N HIS A 401 -3.07 -21.80 10.94
CA HIS A 401 -3.52 -20.57 11.61
C HIS A 401 -5.02 -20.52 11.88
N VAL A 402 -5.74 -21.61 11.70
CA VAL A 402 -7.21 -21.69 11.83
C VAL A 402 -7.69 -21.14 13.20
N GLU A 403 -7.00 -21.50 14.27
CA GLU A 403 -7.32 -21.09 15.65
C GLU A 403 -6.44 -19.92 16.14
N THR A 404 -5.57 -19.38 15.29
CA THR A 404 -4.72 -18.26 15.66
C THR A 404 -5.56 -17.00 15.78
N PRO A 405 -5.38 -16.20 16.85
CA PRO A 405 -6.05 -14.91 16.97
C PRO A 405 -5.71 -14.02 15.75
N PHE A 406 -6.75 -13.43 15.14
CA PHE A 406 -6.59 -12.62 13.93
C PHE A 406 -5.56 -11.50 14.11
N GLN A 407 -5.59 -10.83 15.28
CA GLN A 407 -4.66 -9.73 15.58
C GLN A 407 -3.20 -10.18 15.73
N SER A 408 -2.95 -11.48 15.95
CA SER A 408 -1.61 -12.05 16.04
C SER A 408 -1.01 -12.43 14.68
N LEU A 409 -1.83 -12.45 13.64
CA LEU A 409 -1.39 -12.71 12.27
C LEU A 409 -0.62 -11.51 11.71
N SER A 410 0.30 -11.77 10.77
CA SER A 410 0.92 -10.70 9.99
C SER A 410 -0.14 -9.95 9.16
N TYR A 411 0.18 -8.73 8.74
CA TYR A 411 -0.73 -7.93 7.92
C TYR A 411 -1.16 -8.66 6.64
N GLY A 412 -0.21 -9.31 5.97
CA GLY A 412 -0.48 -10.11 4.78
C GLY A 412 -1.35 -11.33 5.05
N GLU A 413 -1.09 -12.05 6.13
CA GLU A 413 -1.92 -13.18 6.56
C GLU A 413 -3.35 -12.75 6.91
N GLN A 414 -3.49 -11.62 7.60
CA GLN A 414 -4.81 -11.02 7.86
C GLN A 414 -5.57 -10.74 6.55
N ARG A 415 -4.89 -10.24 5.53
CA ARG A 415 -5.48 -9.99 4.23
C ARG A 415 -5.98 -11.27 3.56
N LEU A 416 -5.21 -12.35 3.63
CA LEU A 416 -5.62 -13.67 3.13
C LEU A 416 -6.86 -14.20 3.86
N VAL A 417 -6.93 -14.01 5.17
CA VAL A 417 -8.12 -14.37 5.97
C VAL A 417 -9.34 -13.56 5.55
N LEU A 418 -9.19 -12.26 5.28
CA LEU A 418 -10.28 -11.42 4.81
C LEU A 418 -10.76 -11.79 3.40
N ILE A 419 -9.87 -12.26 2.54
CA ILE A 419 -10.25 -12.83 1.23
C ILE A 419 -11.05 -14.11 1.43
N ALA A 420 -10.62 -15.02 2.28
CA ALA A 420 -11.38 -16.23 2.61
C ALA A 420 -12.77 -15.88 3.17
N ARG A 421 -12.86 -14.86 4.03
CA ARG A 421 -14.13 -14.34 4.54
C ARG A 421 -15.07 -13.88 3.42
N ALA A 422 -14.55 -13.16 2.43
CA ALA A 422 -15.34 -12.73 1.28
C ALA A 422 -15.83 -13.90 0.41
N MET A 423 -15.07 -14.98 0.37
CA MET A 423 -15.32 -16.13 -0.51
C MET A 423 -16.25 -17.19 0.07
N VAL A 424 -16.41 -17.29 1.40
CA VAL A 424 -17.23 -18.37 2.03
C VAL A 424 -18.68 -18.36 1.57
N LYS A 425 -19.24 -17.22 1.23
CA LYS A 425 -20.61 -17.10 0.73
C LYS A 425 -20.74 -17.29 -0.79
N SER A 426 -19.65 -17.65 -1.47
CA SER A 426 -19.60 -17.83 -2.93
C SER A 426 -20.16 -16.64 -3.71
N PRO A 427 -19.51 -15.46 -3.64
CA PRO A 427 -20.05 -14.25 -4.24
C PRO A 427 -20.07 -14.36 -5.77
N LEU A 428 -21.06 -13.76 -6.41
CA LEU A 428 -21.10 -13.59 -7.88
C LEU A 428 -20.05 -12.57 -8.33
N LEU A 429 -19.88 -11.49 -7.56
CA LEU A 429 -18.89 -10.44 -7.80
C LEU A 429 -17.97 -10.33 -6.59
N LEU A 430 -16.68 -10.47 -6.82
CA LEU A 430 -15.64 -10.20 -5.84
C LEU A 430 -14.95 -8.88 -6.17
N VAL A 431 -15.12 -7.90 -5.31
CA VAL A 431 -14.48 -6.60 -5.39
C VAL A 431 -13.21 -6.61 -4.54
N LEU A 432 -12.09 -6.41 -5.19
CA LEU A 432 -10.78 -6.33 -4.56
C LEU A 432 -10.22 -4.93 -4.77
N ASP A 433 -10.31 -4.11 -3.72
CA ASP A 433 -9.85 -2.73 -3.75
C ASP A 433 -8.43 -2.64 -3.18
N GLU A 434 -7.46 -2.58 -4.08
CA GLU A 434 -6.02 -2.55 -3.76
C GLU A 434 -5.62 -3.64 -2.74
N PRO A 435 -5.94 -4.91 -3.01
CA PRO A 435 -5.80 -5.98 -2.01
C PRO A 435 -4.35 -6.31 -1.67
N THR A 436 -3.40 -5.93 -2.52
CA THR A 436 -1.97 -6.20 -2.36
C THR A 436 -1.21 -5.08 -1.67
N GLN A 437 -1.89 -3.97 -1.37
CA GLN A 437 -1.31 -2.82 -0.71
C GLN A 437 -0.76 -3.18 0.68
N GLY A 438 0.48 -2.78 0.95
CA GLY A 438 1.15 -3.05 2.23
C GLY A 438 1.66 -4.49 2.39
N LEU A 439 1.52 -5.34 1.38
CA LEU A 439 1.95 -6.73 1.44
C LEU A 439 3.38 -6.89 0.93
N ASP A 440 4.08 -7.86 1.51
CA ASP A 440 5.33 -8.35 0.96
C ASP A 440 5.10 -9.14 -0.33
N GLU A 441 6.17 -9.40 -1.06
CA GLU A 441 6.12 -10.08 -2.36
C GLU A 441 5.45 -11.45 -2.30
N LEU A 442 5.72 -12.23 -1.26
CA LEU A 442 5.15 -13.57 -1.11
C LEU A 442 3.62 -13.54 -0.96
N ASN A 443 3.11 -12.71 -0.05
CA ASN A 443 1.66 -12.60 0.17
C ASN A 443 0.95 -11.96 -1.03
N ARG A 444 1.60 -11.01 -1.69
CA ARG A 444 1.10 -10.42 -2.93
C ARG A 444 0.95 -11.47 -4.03
N GLU A 445 1.96 -12.32 -4.24
CA GLU A 445 1.92 -13.40 -5.22
C GLU A 445 0.85 -14.44 -4.89
N ARG A 446 0.61 -14.73 -3.62
CA ARG A 446 -0.49 -15.61 -3.17
C ARG A 446 -1.85 -15.04 -3.59
N ILE A 447 -2.07 -13.74 -3.45
CA ILE A 447 -3.32 -13.09 -3.89
C ILE A 447 -3.47 -13.15 -5.41
N LEU A 448 -2.42 -12.86 -6.16
CA LEU A 448 -2.45 -12.93 -7.63
C LEU A 448 -2.70 -14.38 -8.11
N GLY A 449 -2.08 -15.35 -7.48
CA GLY A 449 -2.32 -16.78 -7.73
C GLY A 449 -3.76 -17.20 -7.43
N PHE A 450 -4.34 -16.69 -6.33
CA PHE A 450 -5.74 -16.88 -6.00
C PHE A 450 -6.66 -16.33 -7.09
N MET A 451 -6.42 -15.12 -7.58
CA MET A 451 -7.20 -14.52 -8.65
C MET A 451 -7.17 -15.36 -9.93
N SER A 452 -5.99 -15.90 -10.29
CA SER A 452 -5.85 -16.80 -11.43
C SER A 452 -6.61 -18.12 -11.23
N ALA A 453 -6.64 -18.64 -10.01
CA ALA A 453 -7.41 -19.84 -9.69
C ALA A 453 -8.93 -19.60 -9.76
N ILE A 454 -9.40 -18.44 -9.32
CA ILE A 454 -10.81 -18.03 -9.44
C ILE A 454 -11.21 -17.93 -10.93
N GLU A 455 -10.37 -17.35 -11.77
CA GLU A 455 -10.61 -17.27 -13.22
C GLU A 455 -10.67 -18.67 -13.85
N ALA A 456 -9.69 -19.52 -13.57
CA ALA A 456 -9.62 -20.89 -14.13
C ALA A 456 -10.83 -21.74 -13.73
N ARG A 457 -11.34 -21.58 -12.52
CA ARG A 457 -12.53 -22.28 -11.99
C ARG A 457 -13.85 -21.63 -12.39
N ARG A 458 -13.82 -20.46 -13.03
CA ARG A 458 -15.03 -19.70 -13.38
C ARG A 458 -15.96 -19.49 -12.18
N HIS A 459 -15.37 -19.19 -11.01
CA HIS A 459 -16.09 -19.17 -9.73
C HIS A 459 -16.83 -17.87 -9.48
N SER A 460 -16.13 -16.75 -9.59
CA SER A 460 -16.65 -15.39 -9.33
C SER A 460 -16.15 -14.45 -10.41
N THR A 461 -16.89 -13.38 -10.66
CA THR A 461 -16.40 -12.29 -11.47
C THR A 461 -15.56 -11.35 -10.62
N LEU A 462 -14.36 -11.00 -11.10
CA LEU A 462 -13.43 -10.14 -10.39
C LEU A 462 -13.56 -8.70 -10.85
N LEU A 463 -13.65 -7.77 -9.89
CA LEU A 463 -13.49 -6.34 -10.09
C LEU A 463 -12.31 -5.90 -9.22
N PHE A 464 -11.20 -5.58 -9.86
CA PHE A 464 -9.91 -5.40 -9.22
C PHE A 464 -9.39 -3.99 -9.44
N VAL A 465 -9.03 -3.31 -8.36
CA VAL A 465 -8.39 -2.00 -8.40
C VAL A 465 -6.92 -2.17 -8.04
N SER A 466 -6.03 -1.70 -8.92
CA SER A 466 -4.60 -1.70 -8.68
C SER A 466 -3.91 -0.51 -9.37
N HIS A 467 -2.81 -0.06 -8.78
CA HIS A 467 -1.89 0.91 -9.38
C HIS A 467 -0.65 0.25 -9.99
N ARG A 468 -0.42 -1.05 -9.72
CA ARG A 468 0.82 -1.74 -10.10
C ARG A 468 0.68 -2.39 -11.46
N GLN A 469 1.55 -2.02 -12.41
CA GLN A 469 1.54 -2.60 -13.77
C GLN A 469 1.80 -4.10 -13.79
N ASP A 470 2.61 -4.61 -12.86
CA ASP A 470 2.92 -6.02 -12.73
C ASP A 470 1.74 -6.88 -12.21
N GLU A 471 0.63 -6.22 -11.81
CA GLU A 471 -0.64 -6.84 -11.43
C GLU A 471 -1.69 -6.80 -12.54
N PHE A 472 -1.37 -6.23 -13.69
CA PHE A 472 -2.27 -6.17 -14.84
C PHE A 472 -2.26 -7.52 -15.57
N LEU A 473 -2.89 -8.52 -14.95
CA LEU A 473 -2.88 -9.90 -15.40
C LEU A 473 -3.67 -10.09 -16.71
N PRO A 474 -3.30 -11.09 -17.54
CA PRO A 474 -4.03 -11.39 -18.79
C PRO A 474 -5.50 -11.81 -18.60
N LEU A 475 -5.87 -12.23 -17.38
CA LEU A 475 -7.25 -12.60 -17.07
C LEU A 475 -8.23 -11.44 -17.14
N PHE A 476 -7.77 -10.18 -17.01
CA PHE A 476 -8.61 -9.00 -17.13
C PHE A 476 -8.93 -8.72 -18.62
N LYS A 477 -10.20 -8.91 -18.99
CA LYS A 477 -10.69 -8.69 -20.35
C LYS A 477 -11.27 -7.29 -20.55
N GLN A 478 -11.50 -6.57 -19.46
CA GLN A 478 -11.97 -5.20 -19.45
C GLN A 478 -11.04 -4.35 -18.58
N HIS A 479 -10.68 -3.17 -19.06
CA HIS A 479 -9.87 -2.21 -18.34
C HIS A 479 -10.55 -0.85 -18.36
N ILE A 480 -10.83 -0.31 -17.18
CA ILE A 480 -11.38 1.03 -16.99
C ILE A 480 -10.29 1.91 -16.38
N HIS A 481 -9.94 2.95 -17.08
CA HIS A 481 -9.01 3.96 -16.58
C HIS A 481 -9.77 5.24 -16.24
N LEU A 482 -9.77 5.64 -14.97
CA LEU A 482 -10.41 6.87 -14.51
C LEU A 482 -9.37 7.99 -14.49
N THR A 483 -9.75 9.14 -15.03
CA THR A 483 -8.94 10.35 -15.04
C THR A 483 -9.49 11.38 -14.06
N LEU A 484 -8.58 12.20 -13.51
CA LEU A 484 -8.99 13.34 -12.70
C LEU A 484 -9.80 14.32 -13.55
N ASN A 485 -11.01 14.63 -13.12
CA ASN A 485 -11.77 15.77 -13.66
C ASN A 485 -11.31 17.03 -12.90
N LEU A 486 -10.47 17.82 -13.54
CA LEU A 486 -9.95 19.08 -13.02
C LEU A 486 -10.97 20.21 -13.15
#